data_c55590faa492d020a8fe5bebad63ff62
#
_entry.id   c55590faa492d020a8fe5bebad63ff62
#
_cell.length_a   1.000
_cell.length_b   1.000
_cell.length_c   1.000
_cell.angle_alpha   90.00
_cell.angle_beta   90.00
_cell.angle_gamma   90.00
#
_symmetry.space_group_name_H-M   'P 1'
#
loop_
_entity.id
_entity.type
_entity.pdbx_description
1 polymer ?
#
loop_
_entity_poly.entity_id
_entity_poly.type
_entity_poly.pdbx_seq_one_letter_code
_entity_poly.pdbx_strand_id
1 'polypeptide(L)'
;MNRLLCFTASIALAAAAPMAAISVGPAAAATSPASKLAQDSQAALYRLYASNPKARALGAKAEAILIFPKIYKAGFVIGAQSGDGTLFQGGRVLGYYRTSSGSFGLQADAQSFSYVLFLITDSSMSYLKRSDGWSLGSGPSFVLVDKGVAATLNTTTLTQDVYAMTFGQTGLMGGIGLEGAKITRIHPNS
;
A
#
# COMPACT_ATOMS: atom_id res chain seq x y z
N MET A 1 101.43 6.99 -1.89
CA MET A 1 101.01 7.55 -3.19
C MET A 1 99.92 6.63 -3.71
N ASN A 2 98.68 6.86 -3.44
CA ASN A 2 97.57 6.30 -4.21
C ASN A 2 96.24 6.88 -3.71
N ARG A 3 95.58 7.56 -4.59
CA ARG A 3 94.31 8.19 -4.34
C ARG A 3 93.15 7.22 -4.50
N LEU A 4 92.40 7.05 -3.45
CA LEU A 4 91.15 6.31 -3.45
C LEU A 4 90.03 7.26 -3.94
N LEU A 5 89.38 6.90 -5.02
CA LEU A 5 88.14 7.53 -5.47
C LEU A 5 86.96 6.75 -4.88
N CYS A 6 86.17 7.43 -4.06
CA CYS A 6 84.92 6.92 -3.58
C CYS A 6 83.80 7.29 -4.56
N PHE A 7 83.19 6.27 -5.17
CA PHE A 7 81.92 6.42 -5.90
C PHE A 7 80.75 6.26 -4.90
N THR A 8 79.99 7.32 -4.73
CA THR A 8 78.74 7.25 -4.01
C THR A 8 77.61 6.95 -5.00
N ALA A 9 77.03 5.78 -4.87
CA ALA A 9 75.83 5.39 -5.62
C ALA A 9 74.60 5.88 -4.82
N SER A 10 73.88 6.84 -5.41
CA SER A 10 72.56 7.30 -4.87
C SER A 10 71.49 6.33 -5.38
N ILE A 11 70.87 5.61 -4.44
CA ILE A 11 69.72 4.78 -4.69
C ILE A 11 68.46 5.66 -4.52
N ALA A 12 67.77 5.96 -5.60
CA ALA A 12 66.47 6.61 -5.62
C ALA A 12 65.40 5.57 -5.29
N LEU A 13 64.80 5.66 -4.09
CA LEU A 13 63.67 4.82 -3.65
C LEU A 13 62.37 5.43 -4.23
N ALA A 14 61.83 4.85 -5.26
CA ALA A 14 60.51 5.22 -5.80
C ALA A 14 59.43 4.60 -4.88
N ALA A 15 58.76 5.43 -4.13
CA ALA A 15 57.57 5.05 -3.33
C ALA A 15 56.37 4.96 -4.28
N ALA A 16 55.98 3.73 -4.64
CA ALA A 16 54.70 3.46 -5.31
C ALA A 16 53.60 3.46 -4.24
N ALA A 17 52.73 4.51 -4.24
CA ALA A 17 51.52 4.54 -3.42
C ALA A 17 50.49 3.61 -4.05
N PRO A 18 49.83 2.71 -3.32
CA PRO A 18 48.73 1.93 -3.82
C PRO A 18 47.51 2.86 -3.99
N MET A 19 47.03 3.06 -5.21
CA MET A 19 45.71 3.62 -5.47
C MET A 19 44.63 2.62 -4.95
N ALA A 20 44.03 2.95 -3.83
CA ALA A 20 42.85 2.24 -3.35
C ALA A 20 41.69 2.53 -4.33
N ALA A 21 41.33 1.52 -5.12
CA ALA A 21 40.13 1.57 -5.94
C ALA A 21 38.92 1.59 -4.97
N ILE A 22 38.26 2.75 -4.88
CA ILE A 22 36.97 2.88 -4.20
C ILE A 22 35.94 2.18 -5.10
N SER A 23 35.62 0.93 -4.79
CA SER A 23 34.48 0.24 -5.39
C SER A 23 33.21 0.91 -4.89
N VAL A 24 32.64 1.77 -5.73
CA VAL A 24 31.26 2.27 -5.52
C VAL A 24 30.34 1.07 -5.74
N GLY A 25 29.93 0.44 -4.64
CA GLY A 25 28.89 -0.56 -4.66
C GLY A 25 27.60 0.04 -5.26
N PRO A 26 26.73 -0.78 -5.88
CA PRO A 26 25.47 -0.28 -6.42
C PRO A 26 24.70 0.39 -5.26
N ALA A 27 24.44 1.69 -5.39
CA ALA A 27 23.58 2.41 -4.48
C ALA A 27 22.23 1.69 -4.49
N ALA A 28 21.83 1.11 -3.37
CA ALA A 28 20.48 0.57 -3.22
C ALA A 28 19.51 1.71 -3.51
N ALA A 29 18.81 1.62 -4.64
CA ALA A 29 17.85 2.63 -5.04
C ALA A 29 16.82 2.73 -3.92
N ALA A 30 16.75 3.89 -3.27
CA ALA A 30 15.78 4.14 -2.22
C ALA A 30 14.38 3.92 -2.81
N THR A 31 13.65 2.96 -2.25
CA THR A 31 12.29 2.64 -2.70
C THR A 31 11.43 3.87 -2.47
N SER A 32 10.83 4.42 -3.53
CA SER A 32 9.98 5.61 -3.39
C SER A 32 8.75 5.33 -2.53
N PRO A 33 8.17 6.33 -1.85
CA PRO A 33 6.95 6.15 -1.06
C PRO A 33 5.81 5.52 -1.87
N ALA A 34 5.69 5.85 -3.14
CA ALA A 34 4.71 5.26 -4.06
C ALA A 34 4.97 3.77 -4.30
N SER A 35 6.20 3.38 -4.58
CA SER A 35 6.55 1.96 -4.80
C SER A 35 6.43 1.15 -3.52
N LYS A 36 6.79 1.72 -2.38
CA LYS A 36 6.58 1.07 -1.07
C LYS A 36 5.09 0.84 -0.80
N LEU A 37 4.24 1.84 -1.01
CA LEU A 37 2.80 1.71 -0.83
C LEU A 37 2.21 0.62 -1.75
N ALA A 38 2.65 0.55 -3.01
CA ALA A 38 2.22 -0.49 -3.94
C ALA A 38 2.64 -1.90 -3.47
N GLN A 39 3.86 -2.07 -2.98
CA GLN A 39 4.35 -3.34 -2.42
C GLN A 39 3.56 -3.75 -1.16
N ASP A 40 3.37 -2.82 -0.22
CA ASP A 40 2.61 -3.06 1.00
C ASP A 40 1.14 -3.44 0.67
N SER A 41 0.53 -2.78 -0.31
CA SER A 41 -0.82 -3.07 -0.81
C SER A 41 -0.89 -4.46 -1.43
N GLN A 42 0.05 -4.81 -2.28
CA GLN A 42 0.11 -6.13 -2.91
C GLN A 42 0.30 -7.25 -1.88
N ALA A 43 1.21 -7.05 -0.91
CA ALA A 43 1.43 -7.99 0.17
C ALA A 43 0.17 -8.17 1.04
N ALA A 44 -0.57 -7.10 1.31
CA ALA A 44 -1.83 -7.15 2.04
C ALA A 44 -2.90 -7.95 1.27
N LEU A 45 -3.01 -7.73 -0.05
CA LEU A 45 -3.94 -8.48 -0.92
C LEU A 45 -3.62 -9.97 -0.94
N TYR A 46 -2.36 -10.34 -1.02
CA TYR A 46 -1.94 -11.75 -0.98
C TYR A 46 -2.29 -12.41 0.36
N ARG A 47 -2.07 -11.72 1.49
CA ARG A 47 -2.48 -12.23 2.81
C ARG A 47 -3.99 -12.46 2.88
N LEU A 48 -4.79 -11.52 2.36
CA LEU A 48 -6.23 -11.67 2.29
C LEU A 48 -6.64 -12.90 1.46
N TYR A 49 -6.05 -13.06 0.28
CA TYR A 49 -6.36 -14.19 -0.61
C TYR A 49 -5.94 -15.54 -0.02
N ALA A 50 -4.87 -15.59 0.76
CA ALA A 50 -4.43 -16.80 1.44
C ALA A 50 -5.41 -17.25 2.54
N SER A 51 -6.06 -16.29 3.22
CA SER A 51 -6.98 -16.56 4.33
C SER A 51 -8.45 -16.55 3.95
N ASN A 52 -8.81 -16.01 2.77
CA ASN A 52 -10.22 -15.83 2.38
C ASN A 52 -10.45 -16.23 0.90
N PRO A 53 -10.95 -17.45 0.65
CA PRO A 53 -11.27 -17.91 -0.71
C PRO A 53 -12.30 -17.04 -1.44
N LYS A 54 -13.27 -16.44 -0.71
CA LYS A 54 -14.27 -15.54 -1.31
C LYS A 54 -13.67 -14.24 -1.78
N ALA A 55 -12.70 -13.69 -1.03
CA ALA A 55 -11.94 -12.53 -1.48
C ALA A 55 -11.18 -12.82 -2.78
N ARG A 56 -10.59 -14.01 -2.90
CA ARG A 56 -9.93 -14.44 -4.13
C ARG A 56 -10.91 -14.56 -5.30
N ALA A 57 -12.10 -15.13 -5.05
CA ALA A 57 -13.14 -15.26 -6.06
C ALA A 57 -13.69 -13.90 -6.52
N LEU A 58 -13.86 -12.94 -5.60
CA LEU A 58 -14.21 -11.56 -5.93
C LEU A 58 -13.11 -10.88 -6.74
N GLY A 59 -11.85 -11.04 -6.33
CA GLY A 59 -10.72 -10.46 -7.03
C GLY A 59 -10.56 -10.96 -8.47
N ALA A 60 -10.92 -12.23 -8.72
CA ALA A 60 -10.90 -12.79 -10.08
C ALA A 60 -12.00 -12.21 -11.01
N LYS A 61 -13.04 -11.60 -10.43
CA LYS A 61 -14.18 -11.00 -11.18
C LYS A 61 -14.14 -9.48 -11.19
N ALA A 62 -13.27 -8.87 -10.38
CA ALA A 62 -13.18 -7.43 -10.28
C ALA A 62 -12.42 -6.84 -11.48
N GLU A 63 -12.97 -5.77 -12.06
CA GLU A 63 -12.28 -4.95 -13.06
C GLU A 63 -11.04 -4.27 -12.48
N ALA A 64 -11.15 -3.83 -11.22
CA ALA A 64 -10.04 -3.26 -10.48
C ALA A 64 -10.18 -3.51 -8.98
N ILE A 65 -9.05 -3.43 -8.27
CA ILE A 65 -8.96 -3.67 -6.83
C ILE A 65 -8.27 -2.48 -6.19
N LEU A 66 -8.99 -1.78 -5.32
CA LEU A 66 -8.42 -0.72 -4.50
C LEU A 66 -8.19 -1.26 -3.09
N ILE A 67 -6.93 -1.31 -2.68
CA ILE A 67 -6.55 -1.87 -1.40
C ILE A 67 -5.82 -0.86 -0.53
N PHE A 68 -6.24 -0.75 0.70
CA PHE A 68 -5.64 0.05 1.76
C PHE A 68 -4.95 -0.89 2.74
N PRO A 69 -3.62 -1.04 2.67
CA PRO A 69 -2.88 -2.03 3.45
C PRO A 69 -2.90 -1.73 4.94
N LYS A 70 -3.10 -0.47 5.31
CA LYS A 70 -3.18 -0.04 6.69
C LYS A 70 -3.98 1.25 6.83
N ILE A 71 -5.06 1.16 7.61
CA ILE A 71 -5.85 2.29 8.06
C ILE A 71 -5.57 2.49 9.53
N TYR A 72 -5.33 3.71 9.91
CA TYR A 72 -5.21 4.12 11.31
C TYR A 72 -6.51 4.77 11.75
N LYS A 73 -7.02 4.31 12.88
CA LYS A 73 -8.17 4.91 13.56
C LYS A 73 -7.70 5.37 14.93
N ALA A 74 -7.90 6.64 15.21
CA ALA A 74 -7.56 7.25 16.50
C ALA A 74 -8.64 8.24 16.92
N GLY A 75 -8.86 8.36 18.23
CA GLY A 75 -9.78 9.32 18.86
C GLY A 75 -10.51 8.72 20.04
N PHE A 76 -10.97 9.61 20.92
CA PHE A 76 -11.80 9.29 22.07
C PHE A 76 -13.16 9.97 21.87
N VAL A 77 -14.27 9.25 21.92
CA VAL A 77 -15.63 9.72 21.60
C VAL A 77 -15.82 10.14 20.15
N ILE A 78 -15.00 11.05 19.66
CA ILE A 78 -14.92 11.46 18.25
C ILE A 78 -13.51 11.13 17.78
N GLY A 79 -13.38 10.44 16.67
CA GLY A 79 -12.12 10.06 16.09
C GLY A 79 -12.10 10.26 14.59
N ALA A 80 -10.94 10.05 14.03
CA ALA A 80 -10.71 10.01 12.59
C ALA A 80 -10.03 8.71 12.20
N GLN A 81 -10.33 8.26 11.00
CA GLN A 81 -9.60 7.16 10.39
C GLN A 81 -9.08 7.60 9.02
N SER A 82 -7.86 7.19 8.72
CA SER A 82 -7.22 7.51 7.44
C SER A 82 -6.16 6.48 7.07
N GLY A 83 -5.95 6.31 5.78
CA GLY A 83 -4.88 5.50 5.24
C GLY A 83 -4.76 5.65 3.73
N ASP A 84 -3.59 5.33 3.23
CA ASP A 84 -3.28 5.37 1.81
C ASP A 84 -3.37 3.98 1.20
N GLY A 85 -3.77 3.89 -0.06
CA GLY A 85 -3.98 2.66 -0.78
C GLY A 85 -3.61 2.76 -2.25
N THR A 86 -3.58 1.59 -2.89
CA THR A 86 -3.20 1.44 -4.29
C THR A 86 -4.34 0.80 -5.08
N LEU A 87 -4.64 1.38 -6.23
CA LEU A 87 -5.57 0.82 -7.21
C LEU A 87 -4.80 -0.04 -8.22
N PHE A 88 -5.20 -1.31 -8.30
CA PHE A 88 -4.66 -2.26 -9.27
C PHE A 88 -5.72 -2.65 -10.31
N GLN A 89 -5.28 -2.82 -11.55
CA GLN A 89 -6.06 -3.45 -12.63
C GLN A 89 -5.14 -4.41 -13.39
N GLY A 90 -5.52 -5.67 -13.46
CA GLY A 90 -4.71 -6.69 -14.11
C GLY A 90 -3.27 -6.80 -13.53
N GLY A 91 -3.12 -6.54 -12.23
CA GLY A 91 -1.82 -6.55 -11.55
C GLY A 91 -0.97 -5.28 -11.74
N ARG A 92 -1.46 -4.30 -12.53
CA ARG A 92 -0.78 -3.02 -12.76
C ARG A 92 -1.30 -1.95 -11.82
N VAL A 93 -0.43 -1.07 -11.33
CA VAL A 93 -0.81 0.11 -10.54
C VAL A 93 -1.41 1.15 -11.47
N LEU A 94 -2.65 1.57 -11.20
CA LEU A 94 -3.35 2.64 -11.92
C LEU A 94 -3.33 3.97 -11.17
N GLY A 95 -3.12 3.96 -9.88
CA GLY A 95 -3.08 5.16 -9.07
C GLY A 95 -3.09 4.87 -7.58
N TYR A 96 -2.98 5.94 -6.83
CA TYR A 96 -2.96 5.92 -5.38
C TYR A 96 -4.10 6.75 -4.84
N TYR A 97 -4.66 6.31 -3.73
CA TYR A 97 -5.84 6.93 -3.14
C TYR A 97 -5.68 6.99 -1.63
N ARG A 98 -6.26 8.01 -1.03
CA ARG A 98 -6.41 8.16 0.40
C ARG A 98 -7.86 7.96 0.78
N THR A 99 -8.10 7.18 1.82
CA THR A 99 -9.38 7.12 2.49
C THR A 99 -9.34 7.94 3.77
N SER A 100 -10.42 8.63 4.06
CA SER A 100 -10.59 9.37 5.31
C SER A 100 -12.06 9.38 5.72
N SER A 101 -12.33 9.19 7.00
CA SER A 101 -13.67 9.38 7.56
C SER A 101 -13.61 9.78 9.02
N GLY A 102 -14.67 10.43 9.48
CA GLY A 102 -14.93 10.59 10.90
C GLY A 102 -15.39 9.28 11.52
N SER A 103 -15.09 9.06 12.78
CA SER A 103 -15.59 7.94 13.56
C SER A 103 -16.13 8.42 14.89
N PHE A 104 -17.23 7.80 15.33
CA PHE A 104 -17.79 8.03 16.66
C PHE A 104 -17.66 6.73 17.47
N GLY A 105 -17.26 6.81 18.73
CA GLY A 105 -17.19 5.65 19.61
C GLY A 105 -16.26 5.87 20.79
N LEU A 106 -16.60 5.27 21.92
CA LEU A 106 -15.80 5.27 23.16
C LEU A 106 -14.62 4.29 23.03
N GLN A 107 -13.57 4.69 22.31
CA GLN A 107 -12.39 3.84 22.14
C GLN A 107 -11.14 4.67 22.40
N ALA A 108 -10.46 4.34 23.48
CA ALA A 108 -9.26 5.05 23.94
C ALA A 108 -7.97 4.62 23.20
N ASP A 109 -8.02 3.55 22.39
CA ASP A 109 -6.84 2.96 21.79
C ASP A 109 -6.72 3.24 20.29
N ALA A 110 -5.50 3.46 19.83
CA ALA A 110 -5.18 3.48 18.42
C ALA A 110 -5.39 2.08 17.82
N GLN A 111 -6.22 2.01 16.81
CA GLN A 111 -6.55 0.77 16.11
C GLN A 111 -6.03 0.82 14.69
N SER A 112 -5.70 -0.33 14.14
CA SER A 112 -5.40 -0.42 12.72
C SER A 112 -6.06 -1.63 12.08
N PHE A 113 -6.43 -1.47 10.83
CA PHE A 113 -7.02 -2.52 9.99
C PHE A 113 -6.66 -2.27 8.53
N SER A 114 -6.93 -3.25 7.71
CA SER A 114 -6.83 -3.13 6.27
C SER A 114 -8.22 -3.27 5.66
N TYR A 115 -8.46 -2.66 4.51
CA TYR A 115 -9.63 -3.00 3.72
C TYR A 115 -9.37 -2.97 2.22
N VAL A 116 -10.20 -3.67 1.49
CA VAL A 116 -10.15 -3.78 0.05
C VAL A 116 -11.53 -3.47 -0.53
N LEU A 117 -11.53 -2.80 -1.66
CA LEU A 117 -12.69 -2.59 -2.52
C LEU A 117 -12.47 -3.35 -3.83
N PHE A 118 -13.34 -4.32 -4.11
CA PHE A 118 -13.42 -5.00 -5.38
C PHE A 118 -14.41 -4.24 -6.26
N LEU A 119 -13.91 -3.50 -7.25
CA LEU A 119 -14.70 -2.78 -8.22
C LEU A 119 -15.09 -3.77 -9.32
N ILE A 120 -16.37 -4.13 -9.37
CA ILE A 120 -16.86 -5.21 -10.25
C ILE A 120 -17.25 -4.67 -11.62
N THR A 121 -17.74 -3.41 -11.68
CA THR A 121 -18.27 -2.82 -12.90
C THR A 121 -17.39 -1.69 -13.41
N ASP A 122 -17.40 -1.48 -14.74
CA ASP A 122 -16.75 -0.34 -15.37
C ASP A 122 -17.31 1.01 -14.85
N SER A 123 -18.57 1.03 -14.45
CA SER A 123 -19.21 2.20 -13.88
C SER A 123 -18.56 2.61 -12.56
N SER A 124 -18.27 1.66 -11.67
CA SER A 124 -17.60 1.93 -10.39
C SER A 124 -16.17 2.43 -10.60
N MET A 125 -15.46 1.85 -11.56
CA MET A 125 -14.12 2.28 -11.94
C MET A 125 -14.11 3.70 -12.53
N SER A 126 -15.06 3.97 -13.43
CA SER A 126 -15.21 5.28 -14.05
C SER A 126 -15.61 6.35 -13.04
N TYR A 127 -16.46 6.00 -12.07
CA TYR A 127 -16.85 6.89 -10.99
C TYR A 127 -15.66 7.26 -10.10
N LEU A 128 -14.85 6.28 -9.69
CA LEU A 128 -13.64 6.49 -8.90
C LEU A 128 -12.64 7.42 -9.62
N LYS A 129 -12.49 7.27 -10.93
CA LYS A 129 -11.54 8.07 -11.73
C LYS A 129 -11.98 9.52 -11.94
N ARG A 130 -13.29 9.76 -12.06
CA ARG A 130 -13.86 11.09 -12.37
C ARG A 130 -14.14 11.94 -11.14
N SER A 131 -14.32 11.33 -9.98
CA SER A 131 -14.71 12.05 -8.78
C SER A 131 -13.51 12.74 -8.12
N ASP A 132 -13.67 13.99 -7.68
CA ASP A 132 -12.72 14.67 -6.80
C ASP A 132 -12.72 14.09 -5.37
N GLY A 133 -13.27 12.92 -5.23
CA GLY A 133 -13.42 12.15 -4.01
C GLY A 133 -14.74 11.40 -4.02
N TRP A 134 -14.66 10.11 -3.84
CA TRP A 134 -15.82 9.24 -3.72
C TRP A 134 -16.16 9.02 -2.25
N SER A 135 -17.38 9.40 -1.85
CA SER A 135 -17.92 9.03 -0.54
C SER A 135 -18.60 7.67 -0.67
N LEU A 136 -18.09 6.67 0.05
CA LEU A 136 -18.67 5.33 0.06
C LEU A 136 -20.13 5.40 0.54
N GLY A 137 -21.04 4.77 -0.22
CA GLY A 137 -22.48 4.88 -0.01
C GLY A 137 -23.17 5.94 -0.87
N SER A 138 -22.40 6.76 -1.63
CA SER A 138 -22.94 7.63 -2.68
C SER A 138 -22.44 7.18 -4.05
N GLY A 139 -23.30 7.13 -5.04
CA GLY A 139 -22.95 6.70 -6.41
C GLY A 139 -23.08 5.18 -6.61
N PRO A 140 -22.01 4.46 -7.00
CA PRO A 140 -22.09 3.02 -7.25
C PRO A 140 -22.59 2.23 -6.04
N SER A 141 -23.34 1.17 -6.31
CA SER A 141 -23.85 0.29 -5.26
C SER A 141 -22.69 -0.37 -4.51
N PHE A 142 -22.79 -0.42 -3.20
CA PHE A 142 -21.71 -0.82 -2.30
C PHE A 142 -22.23 -1.78 -1.21
N VAL A 143 -21.49 -2.85 -0.95
CA VAL A 143 -21.78 -3.75 0.15
C VAL A 143 -20.50 -4.08 0.94
N LEU A 144 -20.59 -4.02 2.26
CA LEU A 144 -19.55 -4.52 3.14
C LEU A 144 -19.74 -6.02 3.37
N VAL A 145 -18.79 -6.81 2.93
CA VAL A 145 -18.80 -8.26 3.10
C VAL A 145 -18.21 -8.61 4.46
N ASP A 146 -19.08 -8.70 5.44
CA ASP A 146 -18.77 -9.26 6.75
C ASP A 146 -18.98 -10.79 6.79
N LYS A 147 -18.89 -11.42 7.97
CA LYS A 147 -19.08 -12.87 8.11
C LYS A 147 -20.50 -13.31 7.71
N GLY A 148 -21.52 -12.50 7.99
CA GLY A 148 -22.91 -12.80 7.66
C GLY A 148 -23.15 -12.70 6.16
N VAL A 149 -22.80 -11.61 5.54
CA VAL A 149 -22.88 -11.42 4.09
C VAL A 149 -22.01 -12.43 3.36
N ALA A 150 -20.79 -12.71 3.86
CA ALA A 150 -19.92 -13.72 3.27
C ALA A 150 -20.56 -15.12 3.26
N ALA A 151 -21.39 -15.49 4.23
CA ALA A 151 -22.06 -16.78 4.24
C ALA A 151 -23.03 -16.94 3.07
N THR A 152 -23.74 -15.87 2.71
CA THR A 152 -24.78 -15.85 1.64
C THR A 152 -24.26 -15.38 0.28
N LEU A 153 -23.08 -14.78 0.25
CA LEU A 153 -22.50 -14.21 -0.97
C LEU A 153 -22.29 -15.29 -2.04
N ASN A 154 -23.02 -15.18 -3.13
CA ASN A 154 -22.82 -15.96 -4.34
C ASN A 154 -21.93 -15.21 -5.33
N THR A 155 -20.69 -15.65 -5.47
CA THR A 155 -19.73 -15.03 -6.40
C THR A 155 -20.02 -15.35 -7.87
N THR A 156 -20.97 -16.20 -8.16
CA THR A 156 -21.42 -16.46 -9.54
C THR A 156 -22.35 -15.36 -10.04
N THR A 157 -23.17 -14.81 -9.15
CA THR A 157 -24.12 -13.73 -9.46
C THR A 157 -23.83 -12.54 -8.56
N LEU A 158 -22.99 -11.61 -9.03
CA LEU A 158 -22.69 -10.37 -8.33
C LEU A 158 -23.69 -9.30 -8.76
N THR A 159 -24.36 -8.69 -7.79
CA THR A 159 -25.42 -7.69 -8.01
C THR A 159 -25.01 -6.28 -7.64
N GLN A 160 -23.87 -6.13 -6.97
CA GLN A 160 -23.35 -4.84 -6.52
C GLN A 160 -22.17 -4.40 -7.38
N ASP A 161 -22.01 -3.09 -7.55
CA ASP A 161 -20.89 -2.52 -8.26
C ASP A 161 -19.58 -2.67 -7.52
N VAL A 162 -19.64 -2.63 -6.18
CA VAL A 162 -18.48 -2.68 -5.30
C VAL A 162 -18.72 -3.59 -4.09
N TYR A 163 -17.76 -4.48 -3.85
CA TYR A 163 -17.70 -5.30 -2.64
C TYR A 163 -16.51 -4.89 -1.80
N ALA A 164 -16.73 -4.57 -0.53
CA ALA A 164 -15.69 -4.22 0.42
C ALA A 164 -15.46 -5.32 1.44
N MET A 165 -14.22 -5.55 1.81
CA MET A 165 -13.85 -6.45 2.91
C MET A 165 -12.84 -5.79 3.83
N THR A 166 -13.01 -5.95 5.14
CA THR A 166 -12.03 -5.55 6.15
C THR A 166 -11.26 -6.77 6.65
N PHE A 167 -9.99 -6.59 6.96
CA PHE A 167 -9.11 -7.67 7.44
C PHE A 167 -7.90 -7.12 8.20
N GLY A 168 -7.09 -8.00 8.79
CA GLY A 168 -5.85 -7.62 9.48
C GLY A 168 -6.06 -6.68 10.66
N GLN A 169 -7.14 -6.87 11.40
CA GLN A 169 -7.52 -6.02 12.52
C GLN A 169 -6.60 -6.23 13.72
N THR A 170 -6.18 -5.14 14.34
CA THR A 170 -5.45 -5.11 15.61
C THR A 170 -6.14 -4.15 16.58
N GLY A 171 -6.18 -4.52 17.87
CA GLY A 171 -6.90 -3.80 18.90
C GLY A 171 -8.36 -4.27 19.05
N LEU A 172 -9.05 -3.72 20.05
CA LEU A 172 -10.48 -4.00 20.31
C LEU A 172 -11.32 -3.24 19.27
N MET A 173 -11.86 -3.96 18.30
CA MET A 173 -12.63 -3.38 17.19
C MET A 173 -14.13 -3.49 17.47
N GLY A 174 -14.77 -2.38 17.79
CA GLY A 174 -16.21 -2.22 17.70
C GLY A 174 -16.57 -1.41 16.45
N GLY A 175 -17.44 -1.96 15.58
CA GLY A 175 -18.05 -1.25 14.44
C GLY A 175 -17.09 -0.56 13.47
N ILE A 176 -16.61 -1.28 12.44
CA ILE A 176 -15.95 -0.64 11.31
C ILE A 176 -17.03 -0.19 10.34
N GLY A 177 -17.40 1.10 10.40
CA GLY A 177 -18.23 1.73 9.37
C GLY A 177 -17.31 2.22 8.25
N LEU A 178 -17.52 1.73 7.03
CA LEU A 178 -16.90 2.29 5.83
C LEU A 178 -17.81 3.30 5.13
N GLU A 179 -19.10 3.32 5.48
CA GLU A 179 -20.06 4.28 4.95
C GLU A 179 -19.64 5.72 5.26
N GLY A 180 -19.76 6.59 4.29
CA GLY A 180 -19.33 7.98 4.42
C GLY A 180 -17.82 8.20 4.36
N ALA A 181 -17.00 7.15 4.25
CA ALA A 181 -15.58 7.32 4.03
C ALA A 181 -15.33 7.97 2.66
N LYS A 182 -14.55 9.05 2.65
CA LYS A 182 -14.17 9.76 1.43
C LYS A 182 -12.89 9.15 0.88
N ILE A 183 -12.92 8.74 -0.37
CA ILE A 183 -11.77 8.22 -1.13
C ILE A 183 -11.33 9.28 -2.12
N THR A 184 -10.10 9.77 -1.99
CA THR A 184 -9.54 10.84 -2.81
C THR A 184 -8.26 10.38 -3.48
N ARG A 185 -8.06 10.75 -4.74
CA ARG A 185 -6.81 10.43 -5.43
C ARG A 185 -5.65 11.21 -4.84
N ILE A 186 -4.50 10.56 -4.69
CA ILE A 186 -3.26 11.16 -4.21
C ILE A 186 -2.11 10.87 -5.16
N HIS A 187 -1.06 11.66 -5.06
CA HIS A 187 0.20 11.48 -5.79
C HIS A 187 1.33 11.38 -4.76
N PRO A 188 1.60 10.19 -4.22
CA PRO A 188 2.75 10.01 -3.33
C PRO A 188 4.01 10.38 -4.09
N ASN A 189 4.93 11.10 -3.44
CA ASN A 189 6.18 11.50 -4.05
C ASN A 189 6.91 10.26 -4.58
N SER A 190 7.22 10.31 -5.86
CA SER A 190 7.95 9.27 -6.58
C SER A 190 9.45 9.32 -6.25
#